data_c2dd178c61b2775a67ece9edae0f4759
#
_entry.id   c2dd178c61b2775a67ece9edae0f4759
#
_cell.length_a   1.000
_cell.length_b   1.000
_cell.length_c   1.000
_cell.angle_alpha   90.00
_cell.angle_beta   90.00
_cell.angle_gamma   90.00
#
_symmetry.space_group_name_H-M   'P 1'
#
loop_
_entity.id
_entity.type
_entity.pdbx_description
1 polymer ?
#
loop_
_entity_poly.entity_id
_entity_poly.type
_entity_poly.pdbx_seq_one_letter_code
_entity_poly.pdbx_strand_id
1 'polypeptide(L)'
;MVTVANRVQRVLESRQKIESPFVLDETLCLYSPQDNVDALAHPRIADWLRFIQHDYVPRLPPGDRRVLLLMPCTKTKPYPFSSEHKHINQRLIESGFRPTADLFLPQQLRERLEDTFSDDVLNLSPLIDGCGTVVHRVVISEPLALVPYECIVDYDGKPSPATAYDDPGLFENRGNAVSPWRPDFTAVAVSPTRWQWGDEERRHYVLMHNAMAEAIAATIARIAEKYTDIVSWVAPGLTHRSFILACNQRAANKVPAWRRVGSARLDLIGANDRLPLDRQIECLPTPQQCADAVRRLAYRLGVNLSHAKGVYARGGADATPLALPELLEILVPRLRGRASSPGRSRRKTSSTGPSTKRKVANAAHPSAHRRQ
;
A
#
# COMPACT_ATOMS: atom_id res chain seq x y z
N MET A 1 1.67 -11.29 -35.85
CA MET A 1 1.12 -9.92 -35.76
C MET A 1 1.00 -9.57 -34.28
N VAL A 2 1.67 -8.51 -33.83
CA VAL A 2 1.41 -7.96 -32.50
C VAL A 2 -0.01 -7.42 -32.55
N THR A 3 -0.90 -7.88 -31.66
CA THR A 3 -2.23 -7.30 -31.53
C THR A 3 -2.02 -5.89 -31.02
N VAL A 4 -2.09 -4.91 -31.90
CA VAL A 4 -2.03 -3.49 -31.53
C VAL A 4 -3.19 -3.26 -30.55
N ALA A 5 -2.88 -2.92 -29.32
CA ALA A 5 -3.91 -2.63 -28.34
C ALA A 5 -4.76 -1.46 -28.89
N ASN A 6 -6.00 -1.74 -29.23
CA ASN A 6 -6.94 -0.76 -29.75
C ASN A 6 -7.43 0.08 -28.56
N ARG A 7 -7.39 1.42 -28.68
CA ARG A 7 -7.88 2.34 -27.64
C ARG A 7 -9.31 2.01 -27.21
N VAL A 8 -10.19 1.67 -28.17
CA VAL A 8 -11.58 1.29 -27.89
C VAL A 8 -11.65 0.07 -26.97
N GLN A 9 -10.86 -0.97 -27.25
CA GLN A 9 -10.82 -2.16 -26.40
C GLN A 9 -10.36 -1.83 -24.98
N ARG A 10 -9.35 -0.97 -24.83
CA ARG A 10 -8.86 -0.55 -23.51
C ARG A 10 -9.88 0.29 -22.75
N VAL A 11 -10.62 1.17 -23.41
CA VAL A 11 -11.75 1.89 -22.77
C VAL A 11 -12.78 0.89 -22.22
N LEU A 12 -13.14 -0.14 -23.00
CA LEU A 12 -14.07 -1.17 -22.53
C LEU A 12 -13.54 -1.94 -21.31
N GLU A 13 -12.24 -2.30 -21.32
CA GLU A 13 -11.59 -2.94 -20.18
C GLU A 13 -11.54 -2.02 -18.96
N SER A 14 -11.30 -0.73 -19.15
CA SER A 14 -11.28 0.27 -18.08
C SER A 14 -12.66 0.47 -17.45
N ARG A 15 -13.73 0.49 -18.25
CA ARG A 15 -15.10 0.57 -17.75
C ARG A 15 -15.44 -0.57 -16.78
N GLN A 16 -14.92 -1.78 -17.02
CA GLN A 16 -15.16 -2.94 -16.15
C GLN A 16 -14.51 -2.83 -14.77
N LYS A 17 -13.59 -1.87 -14.57
CA LYS A 17 -12.91 -1.63 -13.29
C LYS A 17 -13.64 -0.60 -12.43
N ILE A 18 -14.56 0.15 -13.02
CA ILE A 18 -15.35 1.17 -12.35
C ILE A 18 -16.70 0.58 -11.95
N GLU A 19 -16.92 0.47 -10.66
CA GLU A 19 -18.14 -0.14 -10.13
C GLU A 19 -19.32 0.86 -10.15
N SER A 20 -20.48 0.38 -10.64
CA SER A 20 -21.72 1.17 -10.58
C SER A 20 -22.04 1.56 -9.13
N PRO A 21 -22.53 2.79 -8.85
CA PRO A 21 -23.08 3.77 -9.80
C PRO A 21 -22.05 4.72 -10.44
N PHE A 22 -20.76 4.52 -10.21
CA PHE A 22 -19.73 5.38 -10.79
C PHE A 22 -19.54 5.12 -12.29
N VAL A 23 -19.08 6.13 -12.99
CA VAL A 23 -18.87 6.08 -14.44
C VAL A 23 -17.46 6.55 -14.78
N LEU A 24 -16.83 5.81 -15.67
CA LEU A 24 -15.51 6.15 -16.20
C LEU A 24 -15.58 7.45 -17.01
N ASP A 25 -14.67 8.36 -16.73
CA ASP A 25 -14.34 9.47 -17.61
C ASP A 25 -13.35 8.97 -18.65
N GLU A 26 -13.79 8.82 -19.90
CA GLU A 26 -12.94 8.24 -20.95
C GLU A 26 -11.71 9.11 -21.28
N THR A 27 -11.72 10.38 -20.90
CA THR A 27 -10.57 11.27 -21.04
C THR A 27 -9.50 11.00 -19.99
N LEU A 28 -9.87 10.28 -18.91
CA LEU A 28 -8.98 9.81 -17.84
C LEU A 28 -8.68 8.30 -17.93
N CYS A 29 -8.81 7.71 -19.12
CA CYS A 29 -8.27 6.39 -19.43
C CYS A 29 -6.80 6.52 -19.79
N LEU A 30 -5.91 6.18 -18.85
CA LEU A 30 -4.48 6.37 -18.95
C LEU A 30 -3.81 5.03 -19.24
N TYR A 31 -3.03 4.93 -20.33
CA TYR A 31 -2.47 3.65 -20.78
C TYR A 31 -0.95 3.62 -20.89
N SER A 32 -0.30 4.76 -20.65
CA SER A 32 1.14 4.90 -20.73
C SER A 32 1.64 5.97 -19.75
N PRO A 33 2.97 6.02 -19.48
CA PRO A 33 3.54 7.11 -18.70
C PRO A 33 3.27 8.50 -19.30
N GLN A 34 3.22 8.61 -20.62
CA GLN A 34 2.88 9.87 -21.33
C GLN A 34 1.44 10.30 -21.01
N ASP A 35 0.47 9.38 -21.07
CA ASP A 35 -0.93 9.68 -20.74
C ASP A 35 -1.06 10.15 -19.28
N ASN A 36 -0.29 9.55 -18.36
CA ASN A 36 -0.28 9.96 -16.96
C ASN A 36 0.30 11.37 -16.77
N VAL A 37 1.37 11.74 -17.50
CA VAL A 37 1.93 13.10 -17.44
C VAL A 37 0.93 14.11 -18.02
N ASP A 38 0.32 13.81 -19.16
CA ASP A 38 -0.69 14.68 -19.77
C ASP A 38 -1.90 14.88 -18.84
N ALA A 39 -2.27 13.84 -18.10
CA ALA A 39 -3.37 13.91 -17.14
C ALA A 39 -3.14 14.92 -16.01
N LEU A 40 -1.90 15.28 -15.68
CA LEU A 40 -1.63 16.32 -14.67
C LEU A 40 -2.20 17.68 -15.05
N ALA A 41 -2.32 17.96 -16.36
CA ALA A 41 -2.95 19.16 -16.88
C ALA A 41 -4.46 19.04 -17.10
N HIS A 42 -5.04 17.85 -16.94
CA HIS A 42 -6.47 17.64 -17.07
C HIS A 42 -7.23 18.41 -15.97
N PRO A 43 -8.29 19.21 -16.29
CA PRO A 43 -8.92 20.12 -15.32
C PRO A 43 -9.32 19.44 -13.99
N ARG A 44 -9.91 18.23 -14.05
CA ARG A 44 -10.32 17.47 -12.85
C ARG A 44 -9.11 17.03 -12.01
N ILE A 45 -8.01 16.66 -12.64
CA ILE A 45 -6.79 16.22 -11.93
C ILE A 45 -6.04 17.43 -11.36
N ALA A 46 -5.90 18.50 -12.14
CA ALA A 46 -5.27 19.73 -11.67
C ALA A 46 -6.02 20.35 -10.47
N ASP A 47 -7.36 20.40 -10.53
CA ASP A 47 -8.19 20.87 -9.41
C ASP A 47 -8.05 19.96 -8.17
N TRP A 48 -8.03 18.64 -8.36
CA TRP A 48 -7.78 17.67 -7.30
C TRP A 48 -6.39 17.87 -6.66
N LEU A 49 -5.33 17.97 -7.47
CA LEU A 49 -3.97 18.15 -6.98
C LEU A 49 -3.81 19.48 -6.24
N ARG A 50 -4.44 20.55 -6.71
CA ARG A 50 -4.50 21.81 -5.98
C ARG A 50 -5.20 21.64 -4.63
N PHE A 51 -6.38 21.02 -4.62
CA PHE A 51 -7.14 20.75 -3.40
C PHE A 51 -6.32 19.96 -2.38
N ILE A 52 -5.77 18.79 -2.76
CA ILE A 52 -5.07 17.93 -1.81
C ILE A 52 -3.79 18.56 -1.27
N GLN A 53 -3.07 19.35 -2.09
CA GLN A 53 -1.83 20.00 -1.69
C GLN A 53 -2.04 21.27 -0.89
N HIS A 54 -3.13 22.01 -1.08
CA HIS A 54 -3.29 23.35 -0.50
C HIS A 54 -4.51 23.51 0.40
N ASP A 55 -5.65 22.92 0.06
CA ASP A 55 -6.93 23.21 0.71
C ASP A 55 -7.38 22.11 1.68
N TYR A 56 -7.02 20.85 1.40
CA TYR A 56 -7.46 19.70 2.20
C TYR A 56 -7.00 19.79 3.66
N VAL A 57 -7.94 19.63 4.60
CA VAL A 57 -7.68 19.56 6.04
C VAL A 57 -8.32 18.28 6.59
N PRO A 58 -7.52 17.35 7.15
CA PRO A 58 -8.07 16.12 7.73
C PRO A 58 -8.94 16.41 8.94
N ARG A 59 -10.16 15.84 8.95
CA ARG A 59 -11.11 15.90 10.06
C ARG A 59 -10.98 14.64 10.90
N LEU A 60 -10.19 14.70 11.97
CA LEU A 60 -9.92 13.56 12.83
C LEU A 60 -10.67 13.70 14.15
N PRO A 61 -11.23 12.62 14.70
CA PRO A 61 -11.77 12.61 16.05
C PRO A 61 -10.66 12.82 17.09
N PRO A 62 -11.00 13.19 18.34
CA PRO A 62 -10.06 13.15 19.43
C PRO A 62 -9.48 11.73 19.60
N GLY A 63 -8.20 11.66 19.96
CA GLY A 63 -7.51 10.39 20.18
C GLY A 63 -6.08 10.62 20.64
N ASP A 64 -5.58 9.68 21.45
CA ASP A 64 -4.23 9.77 22.03
C ASP A 64 -3.15 9.48 20.99
N ARG A 65 -3.48 8.66 20.01
CA ARG A 65 -2.62 8.28 18.90
C ARG A 65 -3.36 8.45 17.58
N ARG A 66 -2.79 9.18 16.65
CA ARG A 66 -3.35 9.40 15.31
C ARG A 66 -2.38 8.92 14.27
N VAL A 67 -2.77 7.88 13.53
CA VAL A 67 -1.93 7.27 12.50
C VAL A 67 -2.50 7.56 11.13
N LEU A 68 -1.69 8.17 10.27
CA LEU A 68 -1.97 8.24 8.84
C LEU A 68 -1.52 6.94 8.20
N LEU A 69 -2.47 6.17 7.65
CA LEU A 69 -2.21 4.92 6.96
C LEU A 69 -2.33 5.11 5.44
N LEU A 70 -1.19 5.12 4.77
CA LEU A 70 -1.12 5.18 3.31
C LEU A 70 -1.19 3.78 2.71
N MET A 71 -2.12 3.54 1.79
CA MET A 71 -2.32 2.25 1.10
C MET A 71 -2.19 2.43 -0.41
N PRO A 72 -1.82 1.41 -1.18
CA PRO A 72 -1.73 1.52 -2.63
C PRO A 72 -3.12 1.59 -3.25
N CYS A 73 -3.25 2.24 -4.40
CA CYS A 73 -4.45 2.15 -5.22
C CYS A 73 -4.65 0.72 -5.75
N THR A 74 -5.86 0.44 -6.23
CA THR A 74 -6.25 -0.84 -6.82
C THR A 74 -6.88 -0.64 -8.18
N LYS A 75 -6.98 -1.72 -8.96
CA LYS A 75 -7.65 -1.69 -10.27
C LYS A 75 -9.14 -1.37 -10.15
N THR A 76 -9.81 -1.95 -9.14
CA THR A 76 -11.23 -1.67 -8.88
C THR A 76 -11.40 -0.29 -8.26
N LYS A 77 -12.35 0.49 -8.75
CA LYS A 77 -12.80 1.76 -8.19
C LYS A 77 -14.29 1.69 -7.86
N PRO A 78 -14.65 2.20 -6.67
CA PRO A 78 -13.83 2.85 -5.63
C PRO A 78 -12.95 1.84 -4.87
N TYR A 79 -11.79 2.29 -4.40
CA TYR A 79 -10.77 1.40 -3.77
C TYR A 79 -11.28 0.55 -2.61
N PRO A 80 -12.14 1.06 -1.67
CA PRO A 80 -12.64 0.25 -0.56
C PRO A 80 -13.42 -0.99 -1.01
N PHE A 81 -13.98 -0.99 -2.23
CA PHE A 81 -14.70 -2.12 -2.80
C PHE A 81 -13.77 -3.20 -3.39
N SER A 82 -12.49 -2.93 -3.52
CA SER A 82 -11.51 -3.91 -3.98
C SER A 82 -11.27 -5.01 -2.94
N SER A 83 -10.94 -6.21 -3.39
CA SER A 83 -10.60 -7.34 -2.51
C SER A 83 -9.50 -6.99 -1.49
N GLU A 84 -8.41 -6.32 -1.93
CA GLU A 84 -7.32 -5.92 -1.04
C GLU A 84 -7.80 -5.02 0.09
N HIS A 85 -8.51 -3.94 -0.23
CA HIS A 85 -8.96 -2.98 0.76
C HIS A 85 -10.06 -3.56 1.67
N LYS A 86 -10.96 -4.40 1.14
CA LYS A 86 -11.97 -5.10 1.96
C LYS A 86 -11.28 -5.94 3.05
N HIS A 87 -10.27 -6.74 2.70
CA HIS A 87 -9.56 -7.58 3.68
C HIS A 87 -8.75 -6.76 4.70
N ILE A 88 -8.07 -5.68 4.26
CA ILE A 88 -7.36 -4.79 5.19
C ILE A 88 -8.35 -4.13 6.15
N ASN A 89 -9.44 -3.56 5.65
CA ASN A 89 -10.47 -2.92 6.46
C ASN A 89 -11.14 -3.93 7.41
N GLN A 90 -11.50 -5.12 6.92
CA GLN A 90 -12.06 -6.20 7.75
C GLN A 90 -11.13 -6.54 8.91
N ARG A 91 -9.82 -6.68 8.66
CA ARG A 91 -8.84 -6.95 9.71
C ARG A 91 -8.76 -5.84 10.76
N LEU A 92 -8.87 -4.58 10.35
CA LEU A 92 -8.93 -3.45 11.29
C LEU A 92 -10.19 -3.54 12.16
N ILE A 93 -11.35 -3.79 11.56
CA ILE A 93 -12.65 -3.92 12.27
C ILE A 93 -12.63 -5.10 13.24
N GLU A 94 -12.19 -6.28 12.81
CA GLU A 94 -12.02 -7.48 13.66
C GLU A 94 -11.07 -7.23 14.84
N SER A 95 -10.12 -6.34 14.64
CA SER A 95 -9.18 -5.92 15.69
C SER A 95 -9.75 -4.87 16.65
N GLY A 96 -11.03 -4.50 16.50
CA GLY A 96 -11.74 -3.59 17.41
C GLY A 96 -11.73 -2.12 17.00
N PHE A 97 -11.24 -1.79 15.78
CA PHE A 97 -11.46 -0.47 15.21
C PHE A 97 -12.91 -0.31 14.74
N ARG A 98 -13.47 0.89 14.88
CA ARG A 98 -14.84 1.22 14.45
C ARG A 98 -14.83 2.54 13.69
N PRO A 99 -15.74 2.72 12.69
CA PRO A 99 -15.94 3.99 12.02
C PRO A 99 -16.30 5.11 13.01
N THR A 100 -15.85 6.31 12.72
CA THR A 100 -16.12 7.50 13.55
C THR A 100 -17.35 8.30 13.11
N ALA A 101 -17.90 7.96 11.93
CA ALA A 101 -19.10 8.57 11.37
C ALA A 101 -19.77 7.65 10.35
N ASP A 102 -21.05 7.86 10.08
CA ASP A 102 -21.81 7.18 9.04
C ASP A 102 -21.53 7.76 7.66
N LEU A 103 -20.32 7.49 7.16
CA LEU A 103 -19.88 7.89 5.83
C LEU A 103 -19.55 6.65 5.01
N PHE A 104 -20.49 6.21 4.20
CA PHE A 104 -20.36 4.96 3.45
C PHE A 104 -20.29 5.19 1.93
N LEU A 105 -19.76 4.20 1.23
CA LEU A 105 -19.97 4.08 -0.20
C LEU A 105 -21.48 4.00 -0.53
N PRO A 106 -21.90 4.33 -1.77
CA PRO A 106 -23.30 4.23 -2.20
C PRO A 106 -23.95 2.89 -1.85
N GLN A 107 -25.23 2.91 -1.53
CA GLN A 107 -26.00 1.75 -1.10
C GLN A 107 -25.92 0.59 -2.11
N GLN A 108 -25.95 0.89 -3.41
CA GLN A 108 -25.85 -0.12 -4.47
C GLN A 108 -24.56 -0.96 -4.40
N LEU A 109 -23.46 -0.41 -3.86
CA LEU A 109 -22.23 -1.16 -3.63
C LEU A 109 -22.28 -1.95 -2.33
N ARG A 110 -22.91 -1.41 -1.29
CA ARG A 110 -23.08 -2.12 -0.02
C ARG A 110 -23.96 -3.37 -0.18
N GLU A 111 -25.01 -3.28 -0.98
CA GLU A 111 -25.90 -4.41 -1.30
C GLU A 111 -25.19 -5.54 -2.09
N ARG A 112 -24.03 -5.27 -2.66
CA ARG A 112 -23.19 -6.23 -3.40
C ARG A 112 -22.00 -6.74 -2.58
N LEU A 113 -21.88 -6.30 -1.33
CA LEU A 113 -20.85 -6.80 -0.43
C LEU A 113 -21.14 -8.26 -0.08
N GLU A 114 -20.11 -9.08 -0.10
CA GLU A 114 -20.21 -10.49 0.30
C GLU A 114 -20.49 -10.60 1.81
N ASP A 115 -21.37 -11.49 2.21
CA ASP A 115 -21.83 -11.71 3.60
C ASP A 115 -20.71 -12.00 4.61
N THR A 116 -19.53 -12.37 4.10
CA THR A 116 -18.33 -12.62 4.91
C THR A 116 -17.67 -11.34 5.45
N PHE A 117 -18.02 -10.17 4.90
CA PHE A 117 -17.49 -8.88 5.32
C PHE A 117 -18.51 -8.10 6.16
N SER A 118 -18.01 -7.34 7.12
CA SER A 118 -18.81 -6.32 7.80
C SER A 118 -19.10 -5.15 6.87
N ASP A 119 -20.27 -4.55 6.94
CA ASP A 119 -20.62 -3.32 6.19
C ASP A 119 -19.62 -2.19 6.45
N ASP A 120 -19.04 -2.14 7.65
CA ASP A 120 -18.03 -1.16 8.04
C ASP A 120 -16.78 -1.17 7.16
N VAL A 121 -16.51 -2.25 6.38
CA VAL A 121 -15.37 -2.27 5.45
C VAL A 121 -15.50 -1.22 4.34
N LEU A 122 -16.74 -0.83 4.03
CA LEU A 122 -17.08 0.18 3.01
C LEU A 122 -17.32 1.57 3.61
N ASN A 123 -17.11 1.74 4.92
CA ASN A 123 -17.17 3.05 5.56
C ASN A 123 -15.90 3.85 5.23
N LEU A 124 -16.07 5.12 4.92
CA LEU A 124 -15.01 6.03 4.47
C LEU A 124 -14.44 6.92 5.58
N SER A 125 -15.08 6.97 6.75
CA SER A 125 -14.60 7.79 7.87
C SER A 125 -13.32 7.23 8.49
N PRO A 126 -12.54 8.02 9.23
CA PRO A 126 -11.46 7.50 10.06
C PRO A 126 -11.96 6.41 11.00
N LEU A 127 -11.09 5.49 11.39
CA LEU A 127 -11.40 4.42 12.33
C LEU A 127 -10.79 4.75 13.69
N ILE A 128 -11.47 4.36 14.78
CA ILE A 128 -10.96 4.51 16.16
C ILE A 128 -11.11 3.18 16.91
N ASP A 129 -10.14 2.83 17.76
CA ASP A 129 -10.24 1.69 18.66
C ASP A 129 -10.57 2.11 20.11
N GLY A 130 -10.91 1.13 20.94
CA GLY A 130 -11.23 1.37 22.37
C GLY A 130 -10.07 1.91 23.21
N CYS A 131 -8.85 2.02 22.65
CA CYS A 131 -7.67 2.58 23.29
C CYS A 131 -7.35 4.00 22.81
N GLY A 132 -8.22 4.62 22.03
CA GLY A 132 -8.00 5.98 21.51
C GLY A 132 -7.03 6.05 20.34
N THR A 133 -6.71 4.93 19.67
CA THR A 133 -5.92 4.95 18.43
C THR A 133 -6.83 5.28 17.25
N VAL A 134 -6.58 6.40 16.59
CA VAL A 134 -7.26 6.80 15.35
C VAL A 134 -6.42 6.38 14.15
N VAL A 135 -7.04 5.71 13.19
CA VAL A 135 -6.44 5.36 11.89
C VAL A 135 -7.16 6.10 10.78
N HIS A 136 -6.43 7.00 10.13
CA HIS A 136 -6.90 7.73 8.96
C HIS A 136 -6.35 7.06 7.70
N ARG A 137 -7.22 6.53 6.85
CA ARG A 137 -6.87 5.78 5.65
C ARG A 137 -6.78 6.70 4.44
N VAL A 138 -5.67 6.65 3.74
CA VAL A 138 -5.40 7.44 2.53
C VAL A 138 -4.79 6.55 1.46
N VAL A 139 -5.21 6.70 0.22
CA VAL A 139 -4.71 5.91 -0.92
C VAL A 139 -3.65 6.69 -1.67
N ILE A 140 -2.54 6.02 -2.00
CA ILE A 140 -1.54 6.54 -2.94
C ILE A 140 -1.96 6.12 -4.33
N SER A 141 -2.09 7.06 -5.25
CA SER A 141 -2.55 6.77 -6.61
C SER A 141 -1.99 7.71 -7.66
N GLU A 142 -1.62 7.18 -8.81
CA GLU A 142 -1.35 7.97 -10.01
C GLU A 142 -2.66 8.25 -10.77
N PRO A 143 -2.90 9.47 -11.25
CA PRO A 143 -2.12 10.71 -11.11
C PRO A 143 -2.57 11.57 -9.92
N LEU A 144 -3.31 11.02 -8.94
CA LEU A 144 -3.98 11.76 -7.88
C LEU A 144 -3.10 12.05 -6.65
N ALA A 145 -1.90 11.50 -6.59
CA ALA A 145 -0.98 11.52 -5.46
C ALA A 145 -1.57 10.86 -4.21
N LEU A 146 -2.38 11.56 -3.43
CA LEU A 146 -3.04 11.06 -2.23
C LEU A 146 -4.56 11.23 -2.34
N VAL A 147 -5.30 10.19 -1.94
CA VAL A 147 -6.77 10.19 -1.90
C VAL A 147 -7.23 9.76 -0.50
N PRO A 148 -7.58 10.71 0.38
CA PRO A 148 -8.22 10.39 1.65
C PRO A 148 -9.52 9.60 1.44
N TYR A 149 -9.81 8.64 2.30
CA TYR A 149 -11.00 7.80 2.15
C TYR A 149 -12.27 8.62 2.10
N GLU A 150 -12.41 9.62 2.95
CA GLU A 150 -13.55 10.54 2.99
C GLU A 150 -13.71 11.38 1.72
N CYS A 151 -12.68 11.46 0.89
CA CYS A 151 -12.68 12.18 -0.38
C CYS A 151 -12.79 11.24 -1.61
N ILE A 152 -13.04 9.94 -1.41
CA ILE A 152 -13.14 8.98 -2.52
C ILE A 152 -14.36 9.24 -3.40
N VAL A 153 -15.50 9.59 -2.82
CA VAL A 153 -16.74 9.84 -3.55
C VAL A 153 -16.84 11.30 -3.95
N ASP A 154 -16.71 12.18 -2.98
CA ASP A 154 -16.86 13.62 -3.16
C ASP A 154 -15.75 14.38 -2.40
N TYR A 155 -15.34 15.51 -2.93
CA TYR A 155 -14.45 16.45 -2.27
C TYR A 155 -14.88 17.88 -2.57
N ASP A 156 -14.87 18.75 -1.59
CA ASP A 156 -15.20 20.18 -1.75
C ASP A 156 -16.51 20.43 -2.53
N GLY A 157 -17.52 19.57 -2.30
CA GLY A 157 -18.82 19.63 -3.00
C GLY A 157 -18.79 19.18 -4.46
N LYS A 158 -17.75 18.52 -4.91
CA LYS A 158 -17.56 18.03 -6.28
C LYS A 158 -17.34 16.51 -6.31
N PRO A 159 -17.78 15.81 -7.39
CA PRO A 159 -17.45 14.40 -7.59
C PRO A 159 -15.94 14.18 -7.69
N SER A 160 -15.44 13.22 -6.91
CA SER A 160 -14.03 12.88 -6.89
C SER A 160 -13.56 12.25 -8.21
N PRO A 161 -12.37 12.61 -8.73
CA PRO A 161 -11.78 11.91 -9.85
C PRO A 161 -11.39 10.46 -9.50
N ALA A 162 -11.26 10.12 -8.22
CA ALA A 162 -10.83 8.81 -7.75
C ALA A 162 -11.78 7.66 -8.13
N THR A 163 -13.03 7.97 -8.46
CA THR A 163 -14.04 6.99 -8.90
C THR A 163 -14.26 6.97 -10.42
N ALA A 164 -13.53 7.79 -11.18
CA ALA A 164 -13.84 8.01 -12.59
C ALA A 164 -12.63 7.86 -13.53
N TYR A 165 -11.49 7.40 -13.07
CA TYR A 165 -10.28 7.23 -13.87
C TYR A 165 -9.78 5.78 -13.85
N ASP A 166 -8.98 5.42 -14.84
CA ASP A 166 -8.20 4.17 -14.84
C ASP A 166 -6.78 4.42 -15.31
N ASP A 167 -5.81 3.87 -14.59
CA ASP A 167 -4.41 3.84 -14.97
C ASP A 167 -3.92 2.39 -15.13
N PRO A 168 -2.91 2.11 -15.98
CA PRO A 168 -2.45 0.76 -16.26
C PRO A 168 -1.58 0.16 -15.16
N GLY A 169 -1.20 0.95 -14.15
CA GLY A 169 -0.11 0.65 -13.24
C GLY A 169 1.24 0.67 -13.98
N LEU A 170 2.07 1.64 -13.68
CA LEU A 170 3.31 1.94 -14.40
C LEU A 170 4.42 0.93 -14.10
N PHE A 171 4.30 -0.28 -14.64
CA PHE A 171 5.26 -1.37 -14.48
C PHE A 171 6.03 -1.61 -15.78
N GLU A 172 7.22 -1.01 -15.92
CA GLU A 172 8.08 -1.20 -17.08
C GLU A 172 8.29 -2.68 -17.45
N ASN A 173 8.53 -3.52 -16.46
CA ASN A 173 8.81 -4.94 -16.68
C ASN A 173 7.59 -5.78 -17.12
N ARG A 174 6.37 -5.28 -17.01
CA ARG A 174 5.15 -5.98 -17.45
C ARG A 174 4.79 -5.69 -18.90
N GLY A 175 5.31 -4.57 -19.45
CA GLY A 175 5.22 -4.24 -20.85
C GLY A 175 3.81 -3.96 -21.41
N ASN A 176 2.83 -3.66 -20.55
CA ASN A 176 1.45 -3.37 -20.95
C ASN A 176 1.04 -1.91 -20.76
N ALA A 177 1.88 -1.09 -20.13
CA ALA A 177 1.66 0.34 -19.95
C ALA A 177 2.22 1.12 -21.14
N VAL A 178 1.54 1.05 -22.28
CA VAL A 178 1.92 1.71 -23.53
C VAL A 178 0.70 2.18 -24.31
N SER A 179 0.84 3.27 -25.06
CA SER A 179 -0.16 3.85 -25.95
C SER A 179 0.37 3.92 -27.40
N PRO A 180 0.30 2.80 -28.18
CA PRO A 180 0.87 2.73 -29.50
C PRO A 180 0.29 3.70 -30.53
N TRP A 181 -0.82 4.34 -30.22
CA TRP A 181 -1.48 5.34 -31.07
C TRP A 181 -0.94 6.78 -30.87
N ARG A 182 -0.03 6.98 -29.92
CA ARG A 182 0.56 8.29 -29.64
C ARG A 182 1.70 8.62 -30.62
N PRO A 183 1.87 9.90 -31.01
CA PRO A 183 2.98 10.28 -31.88
C PRO A 183 4.34 10.20 -31.19
N ASP A 184 4.40 10.28 -29.85
CA ASP A 184 5.60 10.18 -29.02
C ASP A 184 5.86 8.77 -28.49
N PHE A 185 5.18 7.77 -29.06
CA PHE A 185 5.39 6.36 -28.72
C PHE A 185 6.75 5.85 -29.21
N THR A 186 7.56 5.28 -28.28
CA THR A 186 8.90 4.77 -28.58
C THR A 186 9.13 3.33 -28.12
N ALA A 187 8.13 2.70 -27.48
CA ALA A 187 8.25 1.34 -27.01
C ALA A 187 8.35 0.34 -28.18
N VAL A 188 9.09 -0.74 -27.97
CA VAL A 188 9.31 -1.80 -28.97
C VAL A 188 8.62 -3.08 -28.53
N ALA A 189 7.90 -3.74 -29.45
CA ALA A 189 7.29 -5.03 -29.20
C ALA A 189 8.38 -6.11 -29.05
N VAL A 190 8.36 -6.82 -27.90
CA VAL A 190 9.27 -7.96 -27.62
C VAL A 190 8.56 -9.30 -27.71
N SER A 191 7.22 -9.30 -27.67
CA SER A 191 6.37 -10.46 -27.95
C SER A 191 4.97 -9.96 -28.37
N PRO A 192 4.07 -10.85 -28.82
CA PRO A 192 2.70 -10.47 -29.20
C PRO A 192 1.90 -9.72 -28.10
N THR A 193 2.27 -9.90 -26.84
CA THR A 193 1.55 -9.33 -25.69
C THR A 193 2.43 -8.48 -24.78
N ARG A 194 3.69 -8.24 -25.16
CA ARG A 194 4.64 -7.53 -24.30
C ARG A 194 5.45 -6.50 -25.07
N TRP A 195 5.56 -5.32 -24.48
CA TRP A 195 6.36 -4.20 -24.96
C TRP A 195 7.54 -3.93 -24.02
N GLN A 196 8.64 -3.47 -24.58
CA GLN A 196 9.73 -2.88 -23.86
C GLN A 196 9.65 -1.37 -24.03
N TRP A 197 9.64 -0.62 -22.94
CA TRP A 197 9.63 0.83 -22.97
C TRP A 197 10.84 1.41 -23.71
N GLY A 198 10.58 2.39 -24.57
CA GLY A 198 11.60 3.24 -25.19
C GLY A 198 11.96 4.43 -24.30
N ASP A 199 12.61 5.42 -24.91
CA ASP A 199 13.12 6.57 -24.17
C ASP A 199 12.00 7.52 -23.73
N GLU A 200 10.95 7.69 -24.52
CA GLU A 200 9.86 8.59 -24.14
C GLU A 200 9.00 8.01 -23.00
N GLU A 201 8.68 6.71 -23.03
CA GLU A 201 7.98 6.07 -21.92
C GLU A 201 8.79 6.16 -20.61
N ARG A 202 10.11 5.97 -20.67
CA ARG A 202 10.98 6.07 -19.49
C ARG A 202 11.12 7.52 -19.00
N ARG A 203 11.23 8.50 -19.92
CA ARG A 203 11.26 9.92 -19.58
C ARG A 203 9.99 10.34 -18.85
N HIS A 204 8.83 10.04 -19.43
CA HIS A 204 7.54 10.39 -18.85
C HIS A 204 7.26 9.65 -17.54
N TYR A 205 7.75 8.39 -17.44
CA TYR A 205 7.71 7.69 -16.14
C TYR A 205 8.46 8.46 -15.05
N VAL A 206 9.66 8.99 -15.33
CA VAL A 206 10.42 9.77 -14.34
C VAL A 206 9.70 11.07 -14.01
N LEU A 207 9.17 11.78 -15.01
CA LEU A 207 8.40 13.01 -14.79
C LEU A 207 7.20 12.75 -13.88
N MET A 208 6.39 11.75 -14.21
CA MET A 208 5.22 11.36 -13.42
C MET A 208 5.60 10.93 -12.01
N HIS A 209 6.60 10.04 -11.90
CA HIS A 209 7.08 9.54 -10.62
C HIS A 209 7.50 10.68 -9.68
N ASN A 210 8.29 11.62 -10.19
CA ASN A 210 8.79 12.73 -9.39
C ASN A 210 7.67 13.72 -9.04
N ALA A 211 6.74 13.99 -9.97
CA ALA A 211 5.55 14.79 -9.67
C ALA A 211 4.70 14.18 -8.54
N MET A 212 4.50 12.86 -8.56
CA MET A 212 3.79 12.18 -7.47
C MET A 212 4.52 12.26 -6.14
N ALA A 213 5.84 12.04 -6.14
CA ALA A 213 6.65 12.13 -4.92
C ALA A 213 6.60 13.54 -4.31
N GLU A 214 6.67 14.58 -5.14
CA GLU A 214 6.58 15.98 -4.69
C GLU A 214 5.18 16.34 -4.18
N ALA A 215 4.12 15.94 -4.89
CA ALA A 215 2.75 16.19 -4.44
C ALA A 215 2.44 15.46 -3.11
N ILE A 216 2.91 14.22 -2.95
CA ILE A 216 2.80 13.48 -1.67
C ILE A 216 3.55 14.23 -0.56
N ALA A 217 4.79 14.64 -0.81
CA ALA A 217 5.60 15.35 0.18
C ALA A 217 4.96 16.68 0.58
N ALA A 218 4.50 17.48 -0.38
CA ALA A 218 3.84 18.76 -0.12
C ALA A 218 2.58 18.58 0.74
N THR A 219 1.75 17.60 0.41
CA THR A 219 0.54 17.29 1.19
C THR A 219 0.91 16.85 2.62
N ILE A 220 1.82 15.88 2.75
CA ILE A 220 2.25 15.36 4.06
C ILE A 220 2.87 16.46 4.92
N ALA A 221 3.77 17.29 4.37
CA ALA A 221 4.41 18.39 5.10
C ALA A 221 3.38 19.32 5.77
N ARG A 222 2.25 19.55 5.09
CA ARG A 222 1.17 20.43 5.58
C ARG A 222 0.30 19.78 6.65
N ILE A 223 0.00 18.46 6.54
CA ILE A 223 -0.93 17.79 7.44
C ILE A 223 -0.25 16.98 8.56
N ALA A 224 1.07 16.78 8.50
CA ALA A 224 1.81 15.87 9.38
C ALA A 224 1.61 16.15 10.87
N GLU A 225 1.42 17.41 11.27
CA GLU A 225 1.17 17.82 12.68
C GLU A 225 -0.12 17.23 13.28
N LYS A 226 -1.03 16.77 12.43
CA LYS A 226 -2.26 16.11 12.87
C LYS A 226 -2.03 14.67 13.33
N TYR A 227 -0.86 14.09 13.05
CA TYR A 227 -0.57 12.68 13.26
C TYR A 227 0.63 12.46 14.17
N THR A 228 0.56 11.38 14.96
CA THR A 228 1.69 10.86 15.75
C THR A 228 2.61 10.00 14.89
N ASP A 229 2.07 9.33 13.89
CA ASP A 229 2.78 8.44 12.99
C ASP A 229 2.23 8.52 11.57
N ILE A 230 3.11 8.36 10.59
CA ILE A 230 2.77 8.25 9.17
C ILE A 230 3.34 6.93 8.66
N VAL A 231 2.45 6.01 8.32
CA VAL A 231 2.80 4.63 7.91
C VAL A 231 2.27 4.37 6.53
N SER A 232 3.11 3.84 5.67
CA SER A 232 2.73 3.35 4.35
C SER A 232 2.69 1.82 4.37
N TRP A 233 1.53 1.25 4.04
CA TRP A 233 1.31 -0.19 3.89
C TRP A 233 1.34 -0.55 2.42
N VAL A 234 2.55 -0.65 1.86
CA VAL A 234 2.81 -0.86 0.43
C VAL A 234 3.83 -1.98 0.24
N ALA A 235 3.50 -2.99 -0.57
CA ALA A 235 4.39 -4.12 -0.81
C ALA A 235 5.73 -3.68 -1.46
N PRO A 236 6.86 -4.31 -1.10
CA PRO A 236 8.10 -4.15 -1.83
C PRO A 236 7.90 -4.45 -3.33
N GLY A 237 8.46 -3.61 -4.20
CA GLY A 237 8.35 -3.76 -5.66
C GLY A 237 7.14 -3.09 -6.30
N LEU A 238 6.19 -2.55 -5.54
CA LEU A 238 5.16 -1.65 -6.09
C LEU A 238 5.73 -0.25 -6.35
N THR A 239 5.30 0.38 -7.44
CA THR A 239 5.68 1.75 -7.80
C THR A 239 5.33 2.74 -6.69
N HIS A 240 4.19 2.59 -6.04
CA HIS A 240 3.77 3.40 -4.89
C HIS A 240 4.82 3.49 -3.78
N ARG A 241 5.57 2.40 -3.53
CA ARG A 241 6.67 2.42 -2.55
C ARG A 241 7.81 3.31 -3.00
N SER A 242 8.09 3.35 -4.31
CA SER A 242 9.15 4.20 -4.86
C SER A 242 8.82 5.69 -4.78
N PHE A 243 7.55 6.08 -4.75
CA PHE A 243 7.14 7.46 -4.52
C PHE A 243 7.47 7.96 -3.11
N ILE A 244 7.68 7.05 -2.16
CA ILE A 244 7.88 7.39 -0.75
C ILE A 244 9.36 7.34 -0.37
N LEU A 245 10.07 6.26 -0.74
CA LEU A 245 11.41 5.98 -0.26
C LEU A 245 12.43 7.05 -0.68
N ALA A 246 13.13 7.61 0.29
CA ALA A 246 14.27 8.49 0.04
C ALA A 246 15.40 7.76 -0.70
N CYS A 247 16.25 8.50 -1.38
CA CYS A 247 17.34 7.97 -2.20
C CYS A 247 18.23 6.98 -1.42
N ASN A 248 18.57 7.28 -0.17
CA ASN A 248 19.38 6.44 0.71
C ASN A 248 18.65 5.14 1.17
N GLN A 249 17.33 5.10 1.11
CA GLN A 249 16.52 3.94 1.52
C GLN A 249 16.29 2.94 0.36
N ARG A 250 16.50 3.37 -0.90
CA ARG A 250 16.11 2.61 -2.10
C ARG A 250 16.90 1.32 -2.28
N ALA A 251 18.22 1.35 -2.05
CA ALA A 251 19.07 0.17 -2.21
C ALA A 251 18.63 -0.99 -1.30
N ALA A 252 18.40 -0.73 -0.01
CA ALA A 252 17.94 -1.73 0.96
C ALA A 252 16.55 -2.30 0.61
N ASN A 253 15.71 -1.53 -0.09
CA ASN A 253 14.38 -1.93 -0.54
C ASN A 253 14.35 -2.48 -1.97
N LYS A 254 15.50 -2.58 -2.65
CA LYS A 254 15.62 -3.01 -4.06
C LYS A 254 14.78 -2.18 -5.01
N VAL A 255 14.64 -0.88 -4.73
CA VAL A 255 13.91 0.09 -5.54
C VAL A 255 14.90 0.90 -6.37
N PRO A 256 14.68 1.06 -7.69
CA PRO A 256 15.56 1.88 -8.52
C PRO A 256 15.63 3.33 -8.05
N ALA A 257 16.84 3.90 -8.10
CA ALA A 257 17.07 5.31 -7.78
C ALA A 257 17.11 6.20 -9.02
N TRP A 258 17.10 5.63 -10.21
CA TRP A 258 17.17 6.34 -11.49
C TRP A 258 16.67 5.49 -12.65
N ARG A 259 16.45 6.13 -13.79
CA ARG A 259 16.16 5.50 -15.08
C ARG A 259 17.15 6.01 -16.14
N ARG A 260 17.52 5.11 -17.05
CA ARG A 260 18.30 5.46 -18.23
C ARG A 260 17.37 5.89 -19.36
N VAL A 261 17.65 7.05 -19.97
CA VAL A 261 16.94 7.60 -21.13
C VAL A 261 18.00 8.01 -22.14
N GLY A 262 18.16 7.26 -23.21
CA GLY A 262 19.30 7.41 -24.12
C GLY A 262 20.64 7.28 -23.38
N SER A 263 21.47 8.31 -23.48
CA SER A 263 22.74 8.43 -22.74
C SER A 263 22.57 9.05 -21.34
N ALA A 264 21.43 9.66 -21.05
CA ALA A 264 21.21 10.38 -19.80
C ALA A 264 20.75 9.45 -18.68
N ARG A 265 21.11 9.83 -17.45
CA ARG A 265 20.58 9.28 -16.21
C ARG A 265 19.60 10.28 -15.61
N LEU A 266 18.36 9.86 -15.39
CA LEU A 266 17.33 10.65 -14.73
C LEU A 266 17.03 10.08 -13.35
N ASP A 267 17.22 10.89 -12.31
CA ASP A 267 17.04 10.43 -10.92
C ASP A 267 15.56 10.39 -10.53
N LEU A 268 15.23 9.38 -9.71
CA LEU A 268 13.90 9.20 -9.09
C LEU A 268 13.98 9.66 -7.64
N ILE A 269 13.19 10.67 -7.28
CA ILE A 269 13.05 11.13 -5.89
C ILE A 269 11.92 10.39 -5.18
N GLY A 270 11.95 10.37 -3.84
CA GLY A 270 10.82 9.94 -3.02
C GLY A 270 10.34 11.07 -2.12
N ALA A 271 9.11 10.96 -1.62
CA ALA A 271 8.54 11.95 -0.71
C ALA A 271 9.45 12.16 0.52
N ASN A 272 10.07 11.09 1.02
CA ASN A 272 11.01 11.16 2.15
C ASN A 272 12.33 11.92 1.83
N ASP A 273 12.66 12.18 0.55
CA ASP A 273 13.77 13.09 0.21
C ASP A 273 13.43 14.56 0.47
N ARG A 274 12.14 14.91 0.56
CA ARG A 274 11.60 16.26 0.77
C ARG A 274 11.09 16.51 2.19
N LEU A 275 10.80 15.44 2.93
CA LEU A 275 10.27 15.54 4.29
C LEU A 275 11.40 15.58 5.32
N PRO A 276 11.27 16.37 6.40
CA PRO A 276 12.20 16.35 7.52
C PRO A 276 12.17 14.97 8.21
N LEU A 277 13.25 14.62 8.91
CA LEU A 277 13.44 13.27 9.48
C LEU A 277 12.32 12.85 10.45
N ASP A 278 11.80 13.78 11.23
CA ASP A 278 10.71 13.56 12.19
C ASP A 278 9.31 13.44 11.54
N ARG A 279 9.23 13.71 10.23
CA ARG A 279 7.98 13.65 9.44
C ARG A 279 8.04 12.60 8.31
N GLN A 280 9.09 11.79 8.29
CA GLN A 280 9.23 10.76 7.27
C GLN A 280 8.15 9.69 7.37
N ILE A 281 7.75 9.17 6.22
CA ILE A 281 6.78 8.09 6.07
C ILE A 281 7.50 6.77 6.30
N GLU A 282 7.08 5.99 7.29
CA GLU A 282 7.57 4.63 7.49
C GLU A 282 7.00 3.68 6.46
N CYS A 283 7.85 2.94 5.74
CA CYS A 283 7.40 1.99 4.72
C CYS A 283 7.33 0.55 5.26
N LEU A 284 6.13 0.00 5.30
CA LEU A 284 5.80 -1.37 5.70
C LEU A 284 5.04 -2.12 4.59
N PRO A 285 5.06 -3.46 4.59
CA PRO A 285 5.96 -4.32 5.36
C PRO A 285 7.41 -4.20 4.85
N THR A 286 8.39 -4.38 5.73
CA THR A 286 9.80 -4.42 5.31
C THR A 286 10.08 -5.67 4.47
N PRO A 287 11.17 -5.72 3.66
CA PRO A 287 11.55 -6.93 2.93
C PRO A 287 11.73 -8.15 3.85
N GLN A 288 12.25 -7.94 5.08
CA GLN A 288 12.40 -9.00 6.07
C GLN A 288 11.04 -9.51 6.57
N GLN A 289 10.10 -8.61 6.87
CA GLN A 289 8.73 -8.97 7.27
C GLN A 289 8.01 -9.76 6.17
N CYS A 290 8.20 -9.39 4.90
CA CYS A 290 7.67 -10.17 3.78
C CYS A 290 8.27 -11.58 3.71
N ALA A 291 9.59 -11.71 3.91
CA ALA A 291 10.25 -13.02 3.94
C ALA A 291 9.76 -13.89 5.11
N ASP A 292 9.52 -13.30 6.28
CA ASP A 292 8.95 -13.97 7.44
C ASP A 292 7.49 -14.39 7.21
N ALA A 293 6.69 -13.53 6.57
CA ALA A 293 5.32 -13.84 6.19
C ALA A 293 5.26 -15.03 5.22
N VAL A 294 6.16 -15.11 4.23
CA VAL A 294 6.25 -16.25 3.31
C VAL A 294 6.59 -17.55 4.06
N ARG A 295 7.47 -17.52 5.07
CA ARG A 295 7.78 -18.70 5.89
C ARG A 295 6.55 -19.15 6.70
N ARG A 296 5.82 -18.22 7.31
CA ARG A 296 4.59 -18.52 8.05
C ARG A 296 3.49 -19.04 7.12
N LEU A 297 3.36 -18.48 5.93
CA LEU A 297 2.45 -18.95 4.90
C LEU A 297 2.77 -20.40 4.48
N ALA A 298 4.07 -20.71 4.26
CA ALA A 298 4.49 -22.08 3.96
C ALA A 298 4.10 -23.08 5.05
N TYR A 299 4.30 -22.70 6.31
CA TYR A 299 3.91 -23.50 7.46
C TYR A 299 2.38 -23.69 7.54
N ARG A 300 1.60 -22.62 7.41
CA ARG A 300 0.12 -22.68 7.45
C ARG A 300 -0.47 -23.56 6.34
N LEU A 301 0.12 -23.50 5.13
CA LEU A 301 -0.35 -24.29 4.00
C LEU A 301 0.22 -25.72 3.94
N GLY A 302 1.20 -26.05 4.78
CA GLY A 302 1.87 -27.35 4.73
C GLY A 302 2.68 -27.57 3.42
N VAL A 303 3.21 -26.50 2.81
CA VAL A 303 3.92 -26.56 1.52
C VAL A 303 5.37 -26.10 1.67
N ASN A 304 6.20 -26.42 0.67
CA ASN A 304 7.57 -25.93 0.64
C ASN A 304 7.64 -24.41 0.35
N LEU A 305 8.78 -23.81 0.66
CA LEU A 305 8.99 -22.37 0.56
C LEU A 305 8.85 -21.84 -0.89
N SER A 306 9.22 -22.63 -1.90
CA SER A 306 9.08 -22.24 -3.32
C SER A 306 7.61 -22.11 -3.70
N HIS A 307 6.79 -23.07 -3.29
CA HIS A 307 5.34 -23.03 -3.53
C HIS A 307 4.70 -21.84 -2.80
N ALA A 308 5.06 -21.63 -1.51
CA ALA A 308 4.57 -20.50 -0.74
C ALA A 308 4.93 -19.14 -1.36
N LYS A 309 6.13 -18.98 -1.94
CA LYS A 309 6.50 -17.78 -2.70
C LYS A 309 5.57 -17.55 -3.90
N GLY A 310 5.21 -18.62 -4.61
CA GLY A 310 4.26 -18.53 -5.72
C GLY A 310 2.85 -18.11 -5.28
N VAL A 311 2.36 -18.66 -4.15
CA VAL A 311 1.08 -18.25 -3.54
C VAL A 311 1.15 -16.80 -3.08
N TYR A 312 2.21 -16.41 -2.38
CA TYR A 312 2.45 -15.04 -1.93
C TYR A 312 2.44 -14.04 -3.11
N ALA A 313 3.14 -14.37 -4.20
CA ALA A 313 3.22 -13.49 -5.37
C ALA A 313 1.86 -13.27 -6.06
N ARG A 314 0.94 -14.24 -5.94
CA ARG A 314 -0.44 -14.13 -6.46
C ARG A 314 -1.42 -13.54 -5.45
N GLY A 315 -0.99 -13.33 -4.21
CA GLY A 315 -1.82 -12.78 -3.15
C GLY A 315 -2.85 -13.76 -2.56
N GLY A 316 -2.65 -15.06 -2.73
CA GLY A 316 -3.72 -16.03 -2.46
C GLY A 316 -4.77 -16.01 -3.60
N ALA A 317 -5.86 -16.77 -3.46
CA ALA A 317 -6.87 -16.87 -4.52
C ALA A 317 -7.57 -15.54 -4.82
N ASP A 318 -7.79 -14.70 -3.79
CA ASP A 318 -8.67 -13.54 -3.86
C ASP A 318 -8.08 -12.23 -3.33
N ALA A 319 -6.83 -12.22 -2.86
CA ALA A 319 -6.24 -11.04 -2.25
C ALA A 319 -4.79 -10.84 -2.69
N THR A 320 -4.34 -9.58 -2.70
CA THR A 320 -2.93 -9.24 -2.91
C THR A 320 -2.08 -9.65 -1.70
N PRO A 321 -0.75 -9.70 -1.82
CA PRO A 321 0.12 -10.03 -0.69
C PRO A 321 -0.14 -9.20 0.57
N LEU A 322 -0.54 -7.93 0.43
CA LEU A 322 -0.80 -7.01 1.55
C LEU A 322 -2.00 -7.39 2.41
N ALA A 323 -2.94 -8.16 1.86
CA ALA A 323 -4.14 -8.63 2.54
C ALA A 323 -3.97 -10.03 3.16
N LEU A 324 -2.81 -10.67 3.00
CA LEU A 324 -2.55 -11.97 3.63
C LEU A 324 -2.54 -11.88 5.16
N PRO A 325 -3.17 -12.84 5.87
CA PRO A 325 -3.20 -12.85 7.34
C PRO A 325 -1.82 -12.67 7.98
N GLU A 326 -0.79 -13.31 7.41
CA GLU A 326 0.57 -13.26 7.90
C GLU A 326 1.19 -11.86 7.87
N LEU A 327 0.73 -10.99 6.96
CA LEU A 327 1.13 -9.58 6.91
C LEU A 327 0.22 -8.72 7.78
N LEU A 328 -1.09 -8.91 7.74
CA LEU A 328 -2.04 -8.13 8.53
C LEU A 328 -1.81 -8.25 10.04
N GLU A 329 -1.26 -9.39 10.50
CA GLU A 329 -0.79 -9.56 11.88
C GLU A 329 0.35 -8.60 12.27
N ILE A 330 1.07 -8.02 11.32
CA ILE A 330 2.11 -7.02 11.55
C ILE A 330 1.50 -5.61 11.58
N LEU A 331 0.52 -5.35 10.72
CA LEU A 331 -0.08 -4.02 10.56
C LEU A 331 -0.75 -3.54 11.85
N VAL A 332 -1.68 -4.31 12.41
CA VAL A 332 -2.49 -3.87 13.56
C VAL A 332 -1.65 -3.52 14.80
N PRO A 333 -0.69 -4.36 15.26
CA PRO A 333 0.19 -4.00 16.36
C PRO A 333 0.98 -2.72 16.10
N ARG A 334 1.46 -2.52 14.85
CA ARG A 334 2.21 -1.30 14.50
C ARG A 334 1.33 -0.05 14.58
N LEU A 335 0.09 -0.12 14.13
CA LEU A 335 -0.85 1.01 14.24
C LEU A 335 -1.10 1.39 15.70
N ARG A 336 -1.13 0.43 16.61
CA ARG A 336 -1.28 0.63 18.06
C ARG A 336 0.00 1.05 18.78
N GLY A 337 1.10 1.22 18.07
CA GLY A 337 2.39 1.57 18.69
C GLY A 337 3.04 0.42 19.48
N ARG A 338 2.56 -0.81 19.33
CA ARG A 338 3.17 -1.99 19.93
C ARG A 338 4.27 -2.50 19.01
N ALA A 339 5.49 -2.65 19.53
CA ALA A 339 6.55 -3.34 18.81
C ALA A 339 6.06 -4.74 18.46
N SER A 340 6.20 -5.15 17.19
CA SER A 340 5.96 -6.55 16.79
C SER A 340 7.01 -7.42 17.48
N SER A 341 6.64 -8.04 18.60
CA SER A 341 7.51 -9.01 19.28
C SER A 341 7.74 -10.20 18.34
N PRO A 342 8.97 -10.60 18.06
CA PRO A 342 9.21 -11.86 17.36
C PRO A 342 8.63 -12.98 18.20
N GLY A 343 7.79 -13.82 17.58
CA GLY A 343 6.94 -14.80 18.21
C GLY A 343 7.58 -15.58 19.36
N ARG A 344 7.17 -15.30 20.57
CA ARG A 344 7.33 -16.22 21.70
C ARG A 344 6.36 -17.36 21.50
N SER A 345 6.84 -18.46 20.96
CA SER A 345 6.19 -19.76 21.09
C SER A 345 5.85 -19.99 22.56
N ARG A 346 4.58 -20.04 22.92
CA ARG A 346 4.13 -20.51 24.25
C ARG A 346 4.55 -21.98 24.40
N ARG A 347 5.73 -22.20 25.01
CA ARG A 347 6.02 -23.50 25.60
C ARG A 347 5.00 -23.70 26.73
N LYS A 348 4.08 -24.62 26.52
CA LYS A 348 3.28 -25.20 27.60
C LYS A 348 4.26 -25.91 28.54
N THR A 349 4.55 -25.30 29.68
CA THR A 349 5.18 -25.98 30.82
C THR A 349 4.08 -26.80 31.49
N SER A 350 4.10 -28.10 31.27
CA SER A 350 3.37 -29.05 32.09
C SER A 350 4.02 -29.07 33.47
N SER A 351 3.29 -28.56 34.47
CA SER A 351 3.61 -28.68 35.86
C SER A 351 3.32 -30.10 36.31
N THR A 352 4.34 -30.92 36.57
CA THR A 352 4.27 -32.07 37.46
C THR A 352 4.89 -31.65 38.78
N GLY A 353 4.09 -31.76 39.84
CA GLY A 353 4.36 -31.33 41.18
C GLY A 353 5.41 -32.19 41.93
N PRO A 354 5.84 -31.74 43.11
CA PRO A 354 7.02 -32.25 43.78
C PRO A 354 6.69 -33.44 44.71
N SER A 355 7.52 -34.47 44.64
CA SER A 355 7.59 -35.51 45.68
C SER A 355 8.75 -35.25 46.63
N THR A 356 8.43 -34.99 47.88
CA THR A 356 9.30 -34.89 49.03
C THR A 356 9.97 -36.24 49.36
N LYS A 357 11.29 -36.28 49.52
CA LYS A 357 11.97 -37.15 50.48
C LYS A 357 13.20 -36.49 51.08
N ARG A 358 13.11 -36.20 52.37
CA ARG A 358 14.16 -35.88 53.34
C ARG A 358 15.14 -37.04 53.49
N LYS A 359 16.44 -36.83 53.54
CA LYS A 359 17.38 -37.51 54.42
C LYS A 359 18.62 -36.65 54.72
N VAL A 360 19.05 -36.84 55.94
CA VAL A 360 19.90 -36.07 56.85
C VAL A 360 21.37 -36.47 56.74
N ALA A 361 22.25 -35.47 56.98
CA ALA A 361 23.58 -35.49 57.59
C ALA A 361 24.73 -36.29 56.91
N ASN A 362 25.89 -35.70 56.67
CA ASN A 362 26.92 -35.48 57.67
C ASN A 362 28.15 -34.70 57.09
N ALA A 363 28.78 -34.04 58.00
CA ALA A 363 29.96 -33.18 57.84
C ALA A 363 31.24 -33.92 57.48
N ALA A 364 32.19 -33.21 56.84
CA ALA A 364 33.57 -33.06 57.26
C ALA A 364 34.40 -32.25 56.20
N HIS A 365 35.01 -31.20 56.62
CA HIS A 365 36.19 -30.47 56.11
C HIS A 365 37.49 -31.25 56.45
N PRO A 366 38.72 -30.85 56.05
CA PRO A 366 39.23 -29.92 55.01
C PRO A 366 40.55 -30.38 54.27
N SER A 367 41.17 -29.43 53.62
CA SER A 367 42.58 -29.23 53.26
C SER A 367 42.91 -29.40 51.77
N ALA A 368 43.31 -28.36 51.10
CA ALA A 368 44.58 -27.69 50.89
C ALA A 368 45.64 -28.49 50.10
N HIS A 369 46.04 -28.01 48.96
CA HIS A 369 47.36 -27.68 48.40
C HIS A 369 47.27 -27.51 46.85
N ARG A 370 47.56 -26.32 46.36
CA ARG A 370 48.75 -25.67 45.80
C ARG A 370 49.52 -26.43 44.70
N ARG A 371 49.74 -25.63 43.60
CA ARG A 371 50.83 -25.71 42.57
C ARG A 371 50.51 -26.68 41.41
N GLN A 372 50.64 -26.32 40.15
CA GLN A 372 51.51 -25.31 39.47
C GLN A 372 50.71 -24.68 38.32
#